data_e49aa9a3a981c5e7a74eafe7db91a927
#
_entry.id   e49aa9a3a981c5e7a74eafe7db91a927
#
_cell.length_a   1.000
_cell.length_b   1.000
_cell.length_c   1.000
_cell.angle_alpha   90.00
_cell.angle_beta   90.00
_cell.angle_gamma   90.00
#
_symmetry.space_group_name_H-M   'P 1'
#
loop_
_entity.id
_entity.type
_entity.pdbx_description
1 polymer ?
#
loop_
_entity_poly.entity_id
_entity_poly.type
_entity_poly.pdbx_seq_one_letter_code
_entity_poly.pdbx_strand_id
1 'polypeptide(L)'
;MQSLESNTEYYDACFTTCDLSERVLTQAHFEDCEFTHVNFTSARFSACKFINCVFTHCNLSLVDPSGTRFFGVHFNDCKLTGMDWTKAWWPDFYLDHELHFSTCILTSGAFFGLRLHGVKMEGCKLIEVDFRECDLTGAALTECDMTGSLFHHTVLRGADLTESWHYAINIFNNTVEKARFSRLEAVCLLESLGIELVD
;
A
#
# COMPACT_ATOMS: atom_id res chain seq x y z
N MET A 1 -25.26 -14.09 -10.18
CA MET A 1 -24.22 -13.51 -9.34
C MET A 1 -23.29 -14.67 -8.96
N GLN A 2 -22.04 -14.63 -9.39
CA GLN A 2 -21.08 -15.67 -9.00
C GLN A 2 -20.73 -15.47 -7.53
N SER A 3 -21.02 -16.47 -6.67
CA SER A 3 -20.64 -16.43 -5.26
C SER A 3 -19.13 -16.69 -5.14
N LEU A 4 -18.43 -15.88 -4.36
CA LEU A 4 -17.04 -16.17 -4.01
C LEU A 4 -16.98 -17.26 -2.94
N GLU A 5 -16.24 -18.32 -3.21
CA GLU A 5 -16.14 -19.50 -2.35
C GLU A 5 -14.68 -19.78 -1.97
N SER A 6 -14.49 -20.35 -0.78
CA SER A 6 -13.18 -20.81 -0.33
C SER A 6 -12.72 -22.03 -1.14
N ASN A 7 -11.39 -22.22 -1.25
CA ASN A 7 -10.77 -23.33 -1.96
C ASN A 7 -11.16 -23.42 -3.43
N THR A 8 -11.43 -22.28 -4.07
CA THR A 8 -11.88 -22.18 -5.46
C THR A 8 -10.90 -21.33 -6.26
N GLU A 9 -10.70 -21.69 -7.50
CA GLU A 9 -9.86 -20.96 -8.45
C GLU A 9 -10.75 -20.19 -9.43
N TYR A 10 -10.39 -18.94 -9.67
CA TYR A 10 -11.06 -18.00 -10.56
C TYR A 10 -10.04 -17.44 -11.54
N TYR A 11 -10.34 -17.53 -12.82
CA TYR A 11 -9.50 -17.02 -13.91
C TYR A 11 -10.33 -16.10 -14.79
N ASP A 12 -9.75 -14.96 -15.21
CA ASP A 12 -10.39 -13.98 -16.11
C ASP A 12 -11.82 -13.58 -15.66
N ALA A 13 -12.06 -13.57 -14.34
CA ALA A 13 -13.41 -13.37 -13.80
C ALA A 13 -13.63 -11.92 -13.35
N CYS A 14 -14.86 -11.41 -13.60
CA CYS A 14 -15.26 -10.07 -13.18
C CYS A 14 -16.30 -10.15 -12.05
N PHE A 15 -16.04 -9.47 -10.95
CA PHE A 15 -16.92 -9.36 -9.79
C PHE A 15 -17.36 -7.92 -9.63
N THR A 16 -18.65 -7.66 -9.72
CA THR A 16 -19.17 -6.30 -9.68
C THR A 16 -20.27 -6.13 -8.65
N THR A 17 -20.23 -5.01 -7.93
CA THR A 17 -21.33 -4.54 -7.06
C THR A 17 -21.85 -5.62 -6.11
N CYS A 18 -20.96 -6.30 -5.40
CA CYS A 18 -21.33 -7.28 -4.39
C CYS A 18 -20.84 -6.90 -3.00
N ASP A 19 -21.59 -7.31 -1.99
CA ASP A 19 -21.22 -7.13 -0.59
C ASP A 19 -20.64 -8.45 -0.05
N LEU A 20 -19.36 -8.40 0.27
CA LEU A 20 -18.57 -9.49 0.83
C LEU A 20 -17.96 -9.07 2.18
N SER A 21 -18.56 -8.04 2.82
CA SER A 21 -18.12 -7.60 4.14
C SER A 21 -18.18 -8.75 5.17
N GLU A 22 -17.18 -8.77 6.05
CA GLU A 22 -17.02 -9.78 7.10
C GLU A 22 -16.91 -11.23 6.59
N ARG A 23 -16.85 -11.45 5.29
CA ARG A 23 -16.71 -12.81 4.72
C ARG A 23 -15.31 -13.36 4.97
N VAL A 24 -15.25 -14.67 5.19
CA VAL A 24 -14.00 -15.41 5.27
C VAL A 24 -13.80 -16.17 3.97
N LEU A 25 -12.72 -15.87 3.27
CA LEU A 25 -12.24 -16.60 2.09
C LEU A 25 -10.94 -17.29 2.47
N THR A 26 -10.90 -18.60 2.31
CA THR A 26 -9.72 -19.41 2.64
C THR A 26 -9.23 -20.09 1.38
N GLN A 27 -7.92 -19.94 1.09
CA GLN A 27 -7.23 -20.61 -0.03
C GLN A 27 -7.93 -20.41 -1.40
N ALA A 28 -8.60 -19.29 -1.59
CA ALA A 28 -9.14 -18.91 -2.89
C ALA A 28 -8.01 -18.35 -3.76
N HIS A 29 -8.01 -18.69 -5.03
CA HIS A 29 -7.03 -18.24 -6.01
C HIS A 29 -7.72 -17.43 -7.10
N PHE A 30 -7.24 -16.19 -7.30
CA PHE A 30 -7.73 -15.27 -8.32
C PHE A 30 -6.55 -14.92 -9.23
N GLU A 31 -6.70 -15.16 -10.52
CA GLU A 31 -5.70 -14.82 -11.54
C GLU A 31 -6.38 -14.08 -12.68
N ASP A 32 -5.81 -12.94 -13.08
CA ASP A 32 -6.33 -12.03 -14.10
C ASP A 32 -7.80 -11.61 -13.86
N CYS A 33 -8.17 -11.45 -12.56
CA CYS A 33 -9.54 -11.12 -12.15
C CYS A 33 -9.74 -9.63 -11.89
N GLU A 34 -10.96 -9.15 -12.12
CA GLU A 34 -11.36 -7.77 -11.88
C GLU A 34 -12.44 -7.68 -10.79
N PHE A 35 -12.25 -6.76 -9.85
CA PHE A 35 -13.20 -6.46 -8.80
C PHE A 35 -13.61 -4.99 -8.91
N THR A 36 -14.89 -4.72 -9.14
CA THR A 36 -15.39 -3.35 -9.31
C THR A 36 -16.56 -3.08 -8.37
N HIS A 37 -16.47 -2.02 -7.55
CA HIS A 37 -17.47 -1.65 -6.56
C HIS A 37 -17.82 -2.80 -5.58
N VAL A 38 -16.83 -3.60 -5.20
CA VAL A 38 -17.02 -4.69 -4.22
C VAL A 38 -16.71 -4.18 -2.82
N ASN A 39 -17.58 -4.52 -1.88
CA ASN A 39 -17.38 -4.24 -0.47
C ASN A 39 -16.77 -5.46 0.23
N PHE A 40 -15.51 -5.37 0.66
CA PHE A 40 -14.78 -6.37 1.45
C PHE A 40 -14.53 -5.90 2.89
N THR A 41 -15.24 -4.87 3.38
CA THR A 41 -14.99 -4.33 4.73
C THR A 41 -14.93 -5.44 5.77
N SER A 42 -13.84 -5.47 6.54
CA SER A 42 -13.58 -6.46 7.59
C SER A 42 -13.58 -7.93 7.10
N ALA A 43 -13.47 -8.18 5.80
CA ALA A 43 -13.32 -9.53 5.30
C ALA A 43 -11.96 -10.11 5.73
N ARG A 44 -11.89 -11.43 5.82
CA ARG A 44 -10.66 -12.16 6.07
C ARG A 44 -10.26 -12.95 4.82
N PHE A 45 -9.08 -12.69 4.32
CA PHE A 45 -8.44 -13.49 3.28
C PHE A 45 -7.37 -14.36 3.94
N SER A 46 -7.63 -15.66 4.05
CA SER A 46 -6.71 -16.59 4.69
C SER A 46 -6.00 -17.43 3.66
N ALA A 47 -4.71 -17.21 3.47
CA ALA A 47 -3.87 -17.91 2.49
C ALA A 47 -4.44 -17.85 1.05
N CYS A 48 -5.12 -16.78 0.69
CA CYS A 48 -5.61 -16.53 -0.66
C CYS A 48 -4.46 -16.11 -1.59
N LYS A 49 -4.73 -16.10 -2.89
CA LYS A 49 -3.80 -15.57 -3.89
C LYS A 49 -4.56 -14.64 -4.83
N PHE A 50 -3.99 -13.46 -5.02
CA PHE A 50 -4.41 -12.49 -6.03
C PHE A 50 -3.22 -12.26 -6.96
N ILE A 51 -3.32 -12.72 -8.20
CA ILE A 51 -2.27 -12.62 -9.22
C ILE A 51 -2.83 -11.81 -10.39
N ASN A 52 -2.13 -10.73 -10.77
CA ASN A 52 -2.53 -9.83 -11.86
C ASN A 52 -3.97 -9.31 -11.73
N CYS A 53 -4.43 -9.10 -10.51
CA CYS A 53 -5.82 -8.68 -10.27
C CYS A 53 -5.94 -7.16 -10.20
N VAL A 54 -7.11 -6.65 -10.60
CA VAL A 54 -7.43 -5.23 -10.54
C VAL A 54 -8.63 -5.00 -9.62
N PHE A 55 -8.45 -4.12 -8.65
CA PHE A 55 -9.54 -3.64 -7.79
C PHE A 55 -9.84 -2.19 -8.14
N THR A 56 -11.09 -1.87 -8.46
CA THR A 56 -11.52 -0.52 -8.81
C THR A 56 -12.72 -0.12 -7.98
N HIS A 57 -12.65 1.04 -7.32
CA HIS A 57 -13.70 1.56 -6.43
C HIS A 57 -14.15 0.58 -5.33
N CYS A 58 -13.26 -0.29 -4.87
CA CYS A 58 -13.55 -1.29 -3.85
C CYS A 58 -13.30 -0.76 -2.44
N ASN A 59 -14.04 -1.30 -1.46
CA ASN A 59 -13.78 -1.03 -0.06
C ASN A 59 -13.15 -2.27 0.60
N LEU A 60 -11.85 -2.19 0.90
CA LEU A 60 -11.07 -3.22 1.61
C LEU A 60 -10.68 -2.75 3.03
N SER A 61 -11.43 -1.82 3.62
CA SER A 61 -11.12 -1.33 4.97
C SER A 61 -11.15 -2.47 5.98
N LEU A 62 -10.14 -2.52 6.85
CA LEU A 62 -9.99 -3.52 7.92
C LEU A 62 -9.93 -4.97 7.41
N VAL A 63 -9.58 -5.21 6.16
CA VAL A 63 -9.35 -6.56 5.66
C VAL A 63 -8.18 -7.19 6.41
N ASP A 64 -8.36 -8.43 6.85
CA ASP A 64 -7.28 -9.27 7.38
C ASP A 64 -6.67 -10.10 6.23
N PRO A 65 -5.44 -9.79 5.74
CA PRO A 65 -4.83 -10.46 4.61
C PRO A 65 -3.96 -11.66 5.01
N SER A 66 -4.20 -12.30 6.15
CA SER A 66 -3.33 -13.30 6.76
C SER A 66 -2.89 -14.39 5.79
N GLY A 67 -1.57 -14.45 5.53
CA GLY A 67 -0.95 -15.41 4.62
C GLY A 67 -1.35 -15.26 3.14
N THR A 68 -2.08 -14.21 2.79
CA THR A 68 -2.53 -13.95 1.41
C THR A 68 -1.39 -13.36 0.59
N ARG A 69 -1.26 -13.84 -0.63
CA ARG A 69 -0.29 -13.36 -1.61
C ARG A 69 -0.93 -12.38 -2.57
N PHE A 70 -0.26 -11.23 -2.74
CA PHE A 70 -0.58 -10.23 -3.76
C PHE A 70 0.61 -10.10 -4.72
N PHE A 71 0.39 -10.33 -6.00
CA PHE A 71 1.41 -10.18 -7.03
C PHE A 71 0.79 -9.59 -8.30
N GLY A 72 1.38 -8.53 -8.85
CA GLY A 72 0.81 -7.83 -10.03
C GLY A 72 -0.55 -7.21 -9.74
N VAL A 73 -0.80 -6.74 -8.50
CA VAL A 73 -2.13 -6.27 -8.11
C VAL A 73 -2.21 -4.76 -8.18
N HIS A 74 -3.26 -4.28 -8.85
CA HIS A 74 -3.57 -2.86 -8.99
C HIS A 74 -4.82 -2.50 -8.18
N PHE A 75 -4.69 -1.47 -7.35
CA PHE A 75 -5.81 -0.87 -6.60
C PHE A 75 -6.05 0.54 -7.14
N ASN A 76 -7.22 0.80 -7.71
CA ASN A 76 -7.62 2.10 -8.26
C ASN A 76 -8.83 2.64 -7.50
N ASP A 77 -8.73 3.86 -6.98
CA ASP A 77 -9.80 4.52 -6.21
C ASP A 77 -10.36 3.66 -5.07
N CYS A 78 -9.51 2.85 -4.44
CA CYS A 78 -9.92 1.92 -3.41
C CYS A 78 -9.72 2.49 -2.00
N LYS A 79 -10.51 1.98 -1.05
CA LYS A 79 -10.35 2.26 0.37
C LYS A 79 -9.75 1.04 1.08
N LEU A 80 -8.53 1.20 1.62
CA LEU A 80 -7.76 0.15 2.31
C LEU A 80 -7.38 0.58 3.75
N THR A 81 -8.26 1.36 4.39
CA THR A 81 -8.03 1.92 5.72
C THR A 81 -7.83 0.82 6.77
N GLY A 82 -6.76 0.95 7.59
CA GLY A 82 -6.51 0.05 8.71
C GLY A 82 -6.09 -1.37 8.31
N MET A 83 -5.67 -1.59 7.07
CA MET A 83 -5.17 -2.89 6.62
C MET A 83 -3.73 -3.10 7.10
N ASP A 84 -3.49 -4.24 7.76
CA ASP A 84 -2.17 -4.64 8.22
C ASP A 84 -1.50 -5.55 7.18
N TRP A 85 -0.68 -4.94 6.33
CA TRP A 85 0.03 -5.63 5.25
C TRP A 85 1.12 -6.57 5.76
N THR A 86 1.59 -6.41 7.00
CA THR A 86 2.61 -7.30 7.57
C THR A 86 2.11 -8.73 7.75
N LYS A 87 0.80 -8.94 7.79
CA LYS A 87 0.16 -10.26 7.88
C LYS A 87 0.07 -10.98 6.53
N ALA A 88 0.19 -10.25 5.42
CA ALA A 88 0.22 -10.88 4.10
C ALA A 88 1.47 -11.76 3.95
N TRP A 89 1.44 -12.63 2.97
CA TRP A 89 2.61 -13.43 2.64
C TRP A 89 3.59 -12.63 1.78
N TRP A 90 4.83 -12.52 2.20
CA TRP A 90 5.92 -11.86 1.49
C TRP A 90 7.05 -12.84 1.23
N PRO A 91 7.64 -12.90 0.01
CA PRO A 91 8.77 -13.80 -0.27
C PRO A 91 10.05 -13.33 0.44
N ASP A 92 10.90 -14.28 0.82
CA ASP A 92 12.18 -14.00 1.45
C ASP A 92 13.24 -13.44 0.47
N PHE A 93 13.02 -13.56 -0.82
CA PHE A 93 13.93 -13.12 -1.87
C PHE A 93 13.31 -12.02 -2.73
N TYR A 94 14.16 -11.24 -3.38
CA TYR A 94 13.75 -10.08 -4.21
C TYR A 94 12.91 -10.54 -5.40
N LEU A 95 11.60 -10.42 -5.26
CA LEU A 95 10.66 -10.35 -6.37
C LEU A 95 9.95 -9.00 -6.26
N ASP A 96 9.94 -8.25 -7.33
CA ASP A 96 9.07 -7.08 -7.43
C ASP A 96 7.64 -7.56 -7.31
N HIS A 97 6.95 -7.10 -6.28
CA HIS A 97 5.54 -7.50 -6.04
C HIS A 97 4.59 -6.86 -7.05
N GLU A 98 5.09 -5.87 -7.81
CA GLU A 98 4.29 -5.11 -8.78
C GLU A 98 2.97 -4.60 -8.18
N LEU A 99 3.04 -4.15 -6.91
CA LEU A 99 1.89 -3.54 -6.26
C LEU A 99 1.75 -2.09 -6.70
N HIS A 100 0.54 -1.73 -7.09
CA HIS A 100 0.22 -0.40 -7.54
C HIS A 100 -1.06 0.11 -6.87
N PHE A 101 -0.96 1.28 -6.24
CA PHE A 101 -2.08 1.98 -5.62
C PHE A 101 -2.22 3.34 -6.29
N SER A 102 -3.35 3.59 -6.94
CA SER A 102 -3.69 4.86 -7.57
C SER A 102 -4.91 5.47 -6.91
N THR A 103 -4.80 6.71 -6.44
CA THR A 103 -5.89 7.46 -5.78
C THR A 103 -6.55 6.72 -4.61
N CYS A 104 -5.80 5.90 -3.91
CA CYS A 104 -6.29 5.06 -2.82
C CYS A 104 -6.23 5.74 -1.45
N ILE A 105 -7.06 5.26 -0.52
CA ILE A 105 -7.05 5.66 0.89
C ILE A 105 -6.45 4.53 1.72
N LEU A 106 -5.19 4.70 2.18
CA LEU A 106 -4.46 3.72 2.99
C LEU A 106 -4.29 4.17 4.46
N THR A 107 -5.12 5.11 4.91
CA THR A 107 -5.06 5.66 6.27
C THR A 107 -4.91 4.58 7.34
N SER A 108 -3.99 4.78 8.29
CA SER A 108 -3.67 3.86 9.39
C SER A 108 -3.28 2.45 8.92
N GLY A 109 -2.72 2.33 7.72
CA GLY A 109 -2.16 1.08 7.20
C GLY A 109 -0.81 0.74 7.84
N ALA A 110 -0.49 -0.54 8.00
CA ALA A 110 0.78 -0.99 8.54
C ALA A 110 1.61 -1.73 7.49
N PHE A 111 2.80 -1.18 7.19
CA PHE A 111 3.81 -1.78 6.29
C PHE A 111 5.14 -2.04 7.00
N PHE A 112 5.16 -2.01 8.33
CA PHE A 112 6.36 -2.13 9.16
C PHE A 112 7.28 -3.26 8.70
N GLY A 113 8.56 -2.93 8.44
CA GLY A 113 9.61 -3.89 8.10
C GLY A 113 9.50 -4.56 6.73
N LEU A 114 8.53 -4.18 5.90
CA LEU A 114 8.35 -4.80 4.59
C LEU A 114 9.38 -4.31 3.56
N ARG A 115 9.70 -5.19 2.61
CA ARG A 115 10.50 -4.86 1.44
C ARG A 115 9.57 -4.56 0.27
N LEU A 116 9.43 -3.28 -0.06
CA LEU A 116 8.48 -2.76 -1.06
C LEU A 116 9.22 -2.01 -2.18
N HIS A 117 10.28 -2.64 -2.71
CA HIS A 117 11.06 -2.05 -3.78
C HIS A 117 10.16 -1.73 -4.98
N GLY A 118 10.27 -0.51 -5.50
CA GLY A 118 9.55 -0.11 -6.69
C GLY A 118 8.02 -0.03 -6.54
N VAL A 119 7.47 -0.16 -5.31
CA VAL A 119 6.03 0.01 -5.08
C VAL A 119 5.57 1.36 -5.61
N LYS A 120 4.38 1.39 -6.20
CA LYS A 120 3.77 2.63 -6.68
C LYS A 120 2.56 2.99 -5.83
N MET A 121 2.60 4.19 -5.27
CA MET A 121 1.49 4.81 -4.54
C MET A 121 1.34 6.24 -5.09
N GLU A 122 0.39 6.46 -5.97
CA GLU A 122 0.21 7.70 -6.72
C GLU A 122 -1.12 8.35 -6.34
N GLY A 123 -1.12 9.61 -5.94
CA GLY A 123 -2.33 10.35 -5.53
C GLY A 123 -3.02 9.77 -4.29
N CYS A 124 -2.28 9.07 -3.44
CA CYS A 124 -2.85 8.33 -2.33
C CYS A 124 -2.93 9.14 -1.03
N LYS A 125 -3.92 8.81 -0.18
CA LYS A 125 -3.97 9.26 1.20
C LYS A 125 -3.23 8.27 2.09
N LEU A 126 -1.98 8.58 2.39
CA LEU A 126 -1.10 7.80 3.27
C LEU A 126 -1.06 8.39 4.68
N ILE A 127 -2.23 8.70 5.24
CA ILE A 127 -2.36 9.36 6.53
C ILE A 127 -2.14 8.34 7.66
N GLU A 128 -1.26 8.66 8.61
CA GLU A 128 -0.93 7.78 9.76
C GLU A 128 -0.47 6.37 9.35
N VAL A 129 0.20 6.22 8.22
CA VAL A 129 0.73 4.93 7.75
C VAL A 129 2.06 4.63 8.42
N ASP A 130 2.27 3.39 8.83
CA ASP A 130 3.52 2.94 9.43
C ASP A 130 4.46 2.36 8.36
N PHE A 131 5.47 3.16 7.97
CA PHE A 131 6.56 2.78 7.06
C PHE A 131 7.89 2.52 7.78
N ARG A 132 7.89 2.43 9.10
CA ARG A 132 9.13 2.18 9.84
C ARG A 132 9.77 0.87 9.42
N GLU A 133 11.10 0.89 9.30
CA GLU A 133 11.92 -0.26 8.87
C GLU A 133 11.59 -0.79 7.46
N CYS A 134 10.73 -0.11 6.69
CA CYS A 134 10.45 -0.47 5.30
C CYS A 134 11.65 -0.22 4.39
N ASP A 135 11.80 -1.08 3.38
CA ASP A 135 12.64 -0.80 2.22
C ASP A 135 11.78 -0.35 1.05
N LEU A 136 11.77 0.96 0.82
CA LEU A 136 11.04 1.67 -0.24
C LEU A 136 12.00 2.09 -1.36
N THR A 137 13.11 1.35 -1.58
CA THR A 137 14.08 1.67 -2.63
C THR A 137 13.39 1.76 -3.99
N GLY A 138 13.55 2.90 -4.67
CA GLY A 138 12.96 3.16 -5.98
C GLY A 138 11.44 3.26 -6.02
N ALA A 139 10.77 3.34 -4.87
CA ALA A 139 9.31 3.50 -4.81
C ALA A 139 8.85 4.82 -5.45
N ALA A 140 7.68 4.81 -6.09
CA ALA A 140 6.98 6.02 -6.51
C ALA A 140 5.90 6.34 -5.48
N LEU A 141 6.13 7.39 -4.70
CA LEU A 141 5.23 7.89 -3.67
C LEU A 141 4.84 9.33 -4.03
N THR A 142 4.24 9.50 -5.22
CA THR A 142 3.96 10.82 -5.79
C THR A 142 2.55 11.30 -5.50
N GLU A 143 2.38 12.62 -5.36
CA GLU A 143 1.06 13.24 -5.14
C GLU A 143 0.33 12.67 -3.90
N CYS A 144 1.06 12.28 -2.86
CA CYS A 144 0.51 11.63 -1.66
C CYS A 144 0.41 12.59 -0.48
N ASP A 145 -0.68 12.47 0.28
CA ASP A 145 -0.81 13.08 1.61
C ASP A 145 -0.25 12.10 2.66
N MET A 146 0.87 12.46 3.28
CA MET A 146 1.58 11.64 4.26
C MET A 146 1.42 12.14 5.70
N THR A 147 0.35 12.89 5.98
CA THR A 147 0.10 13.45 7.31
C THR A 147 0.19 12.38 8.40
N GLY A 148 1.08 12.56 9.37
CA GLY A 148 1.26 11.66 10.50
C GLY A 148 1.88 10.32 10.20
N SER A 149 2.31 10.05 8.95
CA SER A 149 2.99 8.80 8.60
C SER A 149 4.36 8.70 9.25
N LEU A 150 4.73 7.47 9.63
CA LEU A 150 5.90 7.18 10.42
C LEU A 150 7.04 6.65 9.53
N PHE A 151 8.19 7.35 9.61
CA PHE A 151 9.43 6.96 8.92
C PHE A 151 10.55 6.91 9.94
N HIS A 152 11.07 5.72 10.22
CA HIS A 152 12.21 5.50 11.10
C HIS A 152 12.96 4.25 10.66
N HIS A 153 14.24 4.37 10.37
CA HIS A 153 15.05 3.33 9.73
C HIS A 153 14.49 2.87 8.37
N THR A 154 13.73 3.74 7.71
CA THR A 154 13.16 3.49 6.40
C THR A 154 14.18 3.76 5.32
N VAL A 155 14.29 2.86 4.35
CA VAL A 155 15.16 3.03 3.18
C VAL A 155 14.36 3.64 2.04
N LEU A 156 14.65 4.91 1.72
CA LEU A 156 14.01 5.69 0.65
C LEU A 156 14.99 5.93 -0.52
N ARG A 157 16.00 5.10 -0.70
CA ARG A 157 17.01 5.27 -1.74
C ARG A 157 16.38 5.33 -3.12
N GLY A 158 16.57 6.46 -3.81
CA GLY A 158 16.02 6.68 -5.15
C GLY A 158 14.49 6.73 -5.22
N ALA A 159 13.80 6.77 -4.09
CA ALA A 159 12.34 6.94 -4.07
C ALA A 159 11.93 8.31 -4.61
N ASP A 160 10.79 8.38 -5.25
CA ASP A 160 10.20 9.61 -5.76
C ASP A 160 9.03 10.05 -4.87
N LEU A 161 9.20 11.17 -4.15
CA LEU A 161 8.19 11.80 -3.31
C LEU A 161 7.78 13.17 -3.89
N THR A 162 7.94 13.37 -5.20
CA THR A 162 7.55 14.64 -5.83
C THR A 162 6.03 14.84 -5.73
N GLU A 163 5.61 16.09 -5.54
CA GLU A 163 4.21 16.50 -5.36
C GLU A 163 3.53 15.86 -4.13
N SER A 164 4.27 15.17 -3.25
CA SER A 164 3.77 14.66 -1.97
C SER A 164 4.05 15.65 -0.85
N TRP A 165 3.18 15.65 0.16
CA TRP A 165 3.20 16.66 1.23
C TRP A 165 2.97 16.08 2.63
N HIS A 166 3.22 16.91 3.65
CA HIS A 166 3.06 16.61 5.07
C HIS A 166 3.88 15.42 5.59
N TYR A 167 4.95 15.05 4.92
CA TYR A 167 5.85 14.01 5.44
C TYR A 167 6.78 14.57 6.52
N ALA A 168 6.98 13.79 7.60
CA ALA A 168 7.92 14.08 8.67
C ALA A 168 9.08 13.06 8.61
N ILE A 169 10.05 13.29 7.73
CA ILE A 169 11.19 12.38 7.50
C ILE A 169 12.45 12.96 8.13
N ASN A 170 12.96 12.32 9.19
CA ASN A 170 14.24 12.67 9.77
C ASN A 170 15.37 12.05 8.94
N ILE A 171 16.18 12.89 8.29
CA ILE A 171 17.26 12.45 7.37
C ILE A 171 18.40 11.70 8.06
N PHE A 172 18.54 11.81 9.39
CA PHE A 172 19.56 11.07 10.15
C PHE A 172 19.15 9.66 10.50
N ASN A 173 17.83 9.41 10.55
CA ASN A 173 17.27 8.12 10.94
C ASN A 173 16.72 7.32 9.75
N ASN A 174 16.85 7.86 8.53
CA ASN A 174 16.34 7.25 7.30
C ASN A 174 17.40 7.33 6.20
N THR A 175 17.32 6.44 5.22
CA THR A 175 18.23 6.46 4.06
C THR A 175 17.56 7.18 2.90
N VAL A 176 17.97 8.41 2.60
CA VAL A 176 17.35 9.27 1.57
C VAL A 176 18.21 9.53 0.36
N GLU A 177 19.27 8.74 0.14
CA GLU A 177 20.19 8.90 -0.99
C GLU A 177 19.45 8.86 -2.32
N LYS A 178 19.61 9.92 -3.14
CA LYS A 178 18.98 10.06 -4.45
C LYS A 178 17.43 10.08 -4.41
N ALA A 179 16.81 10.16 -3.24
CA ALA A 179 15.38 10.39 -3.17
C ALA A 179 15.03 11.76 -3.76
N ARG A 180 13.89 11.85 -4.40
CA ARG A 180 13.38 13.04 -5.06
C ARG A 180 12.25 13.66 -4.25
N PHE A 181 12.31 14.95 -4.02
CA PHE A 181 11.33 15.72 -3.27
C PHE A 181 10.97 16.99 -4.03
N SER A 182 9.73 17.45 -3.92
CA SER A 182 9.35 18.77 -4.37
C SER A 182 10.03 19.84 -3.50
N ARG A 183 10.57 20.88 -4.14
CA ARG A 183 11.43 21.88 -3.49
C ARG A 183 10.75 22.55 -2.28
N LEU A 184 9.47 22.89 -2.37
CA LEU A 184 8.75 23.56 -1.30
C LEU A 184 8.57 22.64 -0.08
N GLU A 185 8.13 21.44 -0.29
CA GLU A 185 7.91 20.46 0.79
C GLU A 185 9.23 19.95 1.41
N ALA A 186 10.32 19.93 0.64
CA ALA A 186 11.63 19.49 1.12
C ALA A 186 12.18 20.36 2.27
N VAL A 187 11.62 21.54 2.49
CA VAL A 187 11.99 22.43 3.59
C VAL A 187 11.78 21.75 4.95
N CYS A 188 10.74 20.93 5.11
CA CYS A 188 10.48 20.19 6.35
C CYS A 188 11.60 19.20 6.72
N LEU A 189 12.41 18.73 5.74
CA LEU A 189 13.56 17.85 6.02
C LEU A 189 14.65 18.58 6.85
N LEU A 190 14.71 19.90 6.75
CA LEU A 190 15.65 20.74 7.50
C LEU A 190 15.32 20.82 9.00
N GLU A 191 14.06 20.57 9.38
CA GLU A 191 13.65 20.53 10.78
C GLU A 191 14.45 19.50 11.58
N SER A 192 14.82 18.38 10.94
CA SER A 192 15.65 17.35 11.57
C SER A 192 17.06 17.81 11.93
N LEU A 193 17.52 18.94 11.37
CA LEU A 193 18.81 19.57 11.70
C LEU A 193 18.75 20.44 12.97
N GLY A 194 17.57 20.65 13.55
CA GLY A 194 17.38 21.52 14.72
C GLY A 194 17.61 23.01 14.43
N ILE A 195 17.47 23.41 13.16
CA ILE A 195 17.57 24.82 12.76
C ILE A 195 16.20 25.48 12.82
N GLU A 196 16.19 26.78 13.08
CA GLU A 196 14.99 27.61 13.04
C GLU A 196 14.89 28.27 11.65
N LEU A 197 13.79 28.04 10.97
CA LEU A 197 13.51 28.68 9.69
C LEU A 197 12.68 29.94 9.95
N VAL A 198 13.13 31.07 9.45
CA VAL A 198 12.46 32.39 9.60
C VAL A 198 12.16 32.96 8.22
N ASP A 199 11.03 33.68 8.07
CA ASP A 199 10.62 34.35 6.83
C ASP A 199 11.51 35.58 6.53
#